data_09c9e5e8c6ee5f654ace1f5d0f28c05b
#
_entry.id   09c9e5e8c6ee5f654ace1f5d0f28c05b
#
_cell.length_a   1.000
_cell.length_b   1.000
_cell.length_c   1.000
_cell.angle_alpha   90.00
_cell.angle_beta   90.00
_cell.angle_gamma   90.00
#
_symmetry.space_group_name_H-M   'P 1'
#
loop_
_entity.id
_entity.type
_entity.pdbx_description
1 polymer ?
#
loop_
_entity_poly.entity_id
_entity_poly.type
_entity_poly.pdbx_seq_one_letter_code
_entity_poly.pdbx_strand_id
1 'polypeptide(L)'
;MDIFPFPTKRNKQEELIEDVEQAVSEETSLIAHAPTGLGKTAATVTPALEQTLEEDGKVFFLTPRHSQHEIALETVRKINNRHSEKVVSVDLIGKSHLCEADSVTREGPRCPRHDETFNENGELSKKAWRKIKQLRHENLRAEDLKKRCNDVCAYTVSLYMCQEADIIIGDYFHLFHLGIRDIVVEKSGADLEDSVIIVDEAHNLPSRTRSLFSHTVSVPLVNRCITEAEKFGFYQEQEYLEQLKRNIERLARDKLSQKDHEAEIEKSDLTDPVDNFHSFEELIIDLEAMS
;
A
#
# COMPACT_ATOMS: atom_id res chain seq x y z
N MET A 1 0.27 22.60 -20.49
CA MET A 1 1.05 21.74 -21.47
C MET A 1 0.10 20.65 -21.99
N ASP A 2 -0.02 20.37 -23.33
CA ASP A 2 -0.91 19.28 -23.83
C ASP A 2 -0.07 18.01 -24.05
N ILE A 3 -0.14 17.07 -23.10
CA ILE A 3 0.56 15.78 -23.18
C ILE A 3 -0.40 14.60 -23.44
N PHE A 4 -1.58 14.85 -23.99
CA PHE A 4 -2.57 13.79 -24.24
C PHE A 4 -1.99 12.65 -25.11
N PRO A 5 -2.12 11.36 -24.71
CA PRO A 5 -1.38 10.24 -25.32
C PRO A 5 -1.91 9.79 -26.69
N PHE A 6 -3.06 10.27 -27.16
CA PHE A 6 -3.70 9.84 -28.40
C PHE A 6 -3.91 11.00 -29.38
N PRO A 7 -3.99 10.72 -30.70
CA PRO A 7 -4.24 11.76 -31.72
C PRO A 7 -5.57 12.44 -31.59
N THR A 8 -6.57 11.73 -31.10
CA THR A 8 -7.96 12.20 -30.97
C THR A 8 -8.55 11.75 -29.64
N LYS A 9 -9.35 12.62 -29.03
CA LYS A 9 -10.15 12.30 -27.87
C LYS A 9 -11.40 11.52 -28.30
N ARG A 10 -11.88 10.61 -27.46
CA ARG A 10 -13.12 9.86 -27.69
C ARG A 10 -14.34 10.72 -27.34
N ASN A 11 -15.51 10.34 -27.83
CA ASN A 11 -16.76 11.01 -27.45
C ASN A 11 -16.91 10.98 -25.90
N LYS A 12 -17.29 12.10 -25.32
CA LYS A 12 -17.39 12.34 -23.86
C LYS A 12 -16.10 12.21 -23.04
N GLN A 13 -14.97 11.94 -23.68
CA GLN A 13 -13.68 11.93 -22.96
C GLN A 13 -13.22 13.36 -22.67
N GLU A 14 -13.58 14.29 -23.54
CA GLU A 14 -13.25 15.71 -23.40
C GLU A 14 -13.95 16.32 -22.18
N GLU A 15 -15.24 16.02 -21.97
CA GLU A 15 -15.99 16.44 -20.79
C GLU A 15 -15.29 15.98 -19.48
N LEU A 16 -14.84 14.72 -19.44
CA LEU A 16 -14.13 14.19 -18.26
C LEU A 16 -12.76 14.85 -18.06
N ILE A 17 -12.05 15.19 -19.12
CA ILE A 17 -10.79 15.92 -19.06
C ILE A 17 -11.02 17.31 -18.46
N GLU A 18 -11.99 18.06 -18.97
CA GLU A 18 -12.36 19.40 -18.48
C GLU A 18 -12.79 19.36 -17.00
N ASP A 19 -13.60 18.36 -16.60
CA ASP A 19 -13.99 18.18 -15.20
C ASP A 19 -12.79 17.90 -14.29
N VAL A 20 -11.80 17.10 -14.75
CA VAL A 20 -10.57 16.81 -13.98
C VAL A 20 -9.68 18.05 -13.93
N GLU A 21 -9.46 18.76 -15.03
CA GLU A 21 -8.70 20.01 -15.06
C GLU A 21 -9.29 21.03 -14.08
N GLN A 22 -10.61 21.20 -14.09
CA GLN A 22 -11.27 22.08 -13.15
C GLN A 22 -11.08 21.64 -11.70
N ALA A 23 -11.31 20.35 -11.41
CA ALA A 23 -11.18 19.82 -10.04
C ALA A 23 -9.76 19.98 -9.48
N VAL A 24 -8.74 19.73 -10.31
CA VAL A 24 -7.34 19.88 -9.91
C VAL A 24 -6.99 21.36 -9.70
N SER A 25 -7.38 22.24 -10.63
CA SER A 25 -7.09 23.68 -10.51
C SER A 25 -7.81 24.36 -9.35
N GLU A 26 -8.98 23.86 -8.95
CA GLU A 26 -9.76 24.39 -7.83
C GLU A 26 -9.44 23.66 -6.50
N GLU A 27 -8.50 22.69 -6.51
CA GLU A 27 -8.14 21.84 -5.35
C GLU A 27 -9.36 21.15 -4.72
N THR A 28 -10.28 20.68 -5.58
CA THR A 28 -11.53 20.06 -5.16
C THR A 28 -11.56 18.55 -5.48
N SER A 29 -12.51 17.84 -4.86
CA SER A 29 -12.71 16.41 -5.12
C SER A 29 -13.71 16.18 -6.24
N LEU A 30 -13.37 15.34 -7.23
CA LEU A 30 -14.25 14.90 -8.31
C LEU A 30 -14.64 13.44 -8.12
N ILE A 31 -15.93 13.13 -8.22
CA ILE A 31 -16.44 11.76 -8.33
C ILE A 31 -17.07 11.61 -9.72
N ALA A 32 -16.42 10.82 -10.58
CA ALA A 32 -16.85 10.59 -11.94
C ALA A 32 -17.38 9.17 -12.15
N HIS A 33 -18.58 9.04 -12.71
CA HIS A 33 -19.13 7.76 -13.17
C HIS A 33 -19.05 7.69 -14.69
N ALA A 34 -18.07 6.96 -15.20
CA ALA A 34 -17.81 6.86 -16.62
C ALA A 34 -17.84 5.40 -17.12
N PRO A 35 -18.46 5.12 -18.27
CA PRO A 35 -18.57 3.77 -18.81
C PRO A 35 -17.21 3.18 -19.21
N THR A 36 -17.15 1.84 -19.25
CA THR A 36 -15.99 1.13 -19.77
C THR A 36 -15.73 1.52 -21.24
N GLY A 37 -14.46 1.71 -21.58
CA GLY A 37 -14.08 2.08 -22.96
C GLY A 37 -14.01 3.58 -23.24
N LEU A 38 -14.45 4.46 -22.33
CA LEU A 38 -14.32 5.91 -22.48
C LEU A 38 -12.85 6.35 -22.58
N GLY A 39 -11.92 5.62 -21.97
CA GLY A 39 -10.52 6.01 -21.85
C GLY A 39 -10.25 6.82 -20.56
N LYS A 40 -10.92 6.45 -19.46
CA LYS A 40 -10.83 7.10 -18.14
C LYS A 40 -9.40 7.38 -17.72
N THR A 41 -8.52 6.37 -17.79
CA THR A 41 -7.14 6.50 -17.35
C THR A 41 -6.39 7.65 -18.06
N ALA A 42 -6.51 7.74 -19.38
CA ALA A 42 -5.90 8.86 -20.10
C ALA A 42 -6.57 10.21 -19.77
N ALA A 43 -7.89 10.22 -19.58
CA ALA A 43 -8.63 11.44 -19.27
C ALA A 43 -8.37 11.96 -17.84
N THR A 44 -7.94 11.12 -16.92
CA THR A 44 -7.62 11.52 -15.55
C THR A 44 -6.12 11.73 -15.32
N VAL A 45 -5.27 10.84 -15.87
CA VAL A 45 -3.82 10.92 -15.69
C VAL A 45 -3.20 12.10 -16.43
N THR A 46 -3.70 12.42 -17.64
CA THR A 46 -3.11 13.52 -18.43
C THR A 46 -3.24 14.87 -17.71
N PRO A 47 -4.45 15.38 -17.40
CA PRO A 47 -4.58 16.68 -16.76
C PRO A 47 -3.94 16.72 -15.35
N ALA A 48 -3.98 15.61 -14.61
CA ALA A 48 -3.29 15.53 -13.33
C ALA A 48 -1.76 15.71 -13.49
N LEU A 49 -1.15 15.05 -14.47
CA LEU A 49 0.28 15.21 -14.75
C LEU A 49 0.62 16.61 -15.28
N GLU A 50 -0.23 17.20 -16.12
CA GLU A 50 -0.03 18.56 -16.63
C GLU A 50 0.10 19.56 -15.51
N GLN A 51 -0.77 19.49 -14.50
CA GLN A 51 -0.73 20.36 -13.33
C GLN A 51 0.46 20.07 -12.43
N THR A 52 0.66 18.80 -12.04
CA THR A 52 1.73 18.45 -11.09
C THR A 52 3.14 18.67 -11.64
N LEU A 53 3.34 18.53 -12.96
CA LEU A 53 4.63 18.84 -13.61
C LEU A 53 4.95 20.35 -13.61
N GLU A 54 3.94 21.22 -13.57
CA GLU A 54 4.13 22.68 -13.47
C GLU A 54 4.40 23.13 -12.03
N GLU A 55 3.88 22.39 -11.03
CA GLU A 55 3.92 22.73 -9.61
C GLU A 55 4.89 21.89 -8.77
N ASP A 56 5.70 21.04 -9.41
CA ASP A 56 6.63 20.11 -8.75
C ASP A 56 5.93 19.11 -7.79
N GLY A 57 4.66 18.83 -8.07
CA GLY A 57 3.83 17.88 -7.33
C GLY A 57 3.96 16.44 -7.84
N LYS A 58 3.16 15.51 -7.28
CA LYS A 58 3.13 14.11 -7.72
C LYS A 58 1.71 13.61 -7.99
N VAL A 59 1.59 12.68 -8.92
CA VAL A 59 0.34 11.95 -9.14
C VAL A 59 0.41 10.58 -8.47
N PHE A 60 -0.58 10.24 -7.65
CA PHE A 60 -0.81 8.88 -7.16
C PHE A 60 -1.98 8.27 -7.92
N PHE A 61 -1.71 7.24 -8.73
CA PHE A 61 -2.75 6.48 -9.42
C PHE A 61 -2.98 5.16 -8.68
N LEU A 62 -4.12 5.07 -8.00
CA LEU A 62 -4.44 3.95 -7.11
C LEU A 62 -5.54 3.07 -7.71
N THR A 63 -5.30 1.76 -7.74
CA THR A 63 -6.24 0.77 -8.31
C THR A 63 -6.31 -0.48 -7.44
N PRO A 64 -7.45 -1.22 -7.44
CA PRO A 64 -7.60 -2.39 -6.57
C PRO A 64 -6.87 -3.64 -7.07
N ARG A 65 -6.26 -3.62 -8.26
CA ARG A 65 -5.64 -4.81 -8.89
C ARG A 65 -4.37 -4.47 -9.66
N HIS A 66 -3.31 -5.22 -9.43
CA HIS A 66 -2.04 -5.08 -10.16
C HIS A 66 -2.19 -5.18 -11.70
N SER A 67 -3.17 -5.95 -12.21
CA SER A 67 -3.42 -6.01 -13.66
C SER A 67 -3.87 -4.68 -14.26
N GLN A 68 -4.40 -3.76 -13.46
CA GLN A 68 -4.83 -2.43 -13.91
C GLN A 68 -3.66 -1.43 -13.93
N HIS A 69 -2.56 -1.69 -13.20
CA HIS A 69 -1.34 -0.87 -13.24
C HIS A 69 -0.80 -0.74 -14.67
N GLU A 70 -0.90 -1.82 -15.48
CA GLU A 70 -0.42 -1.81 -16.87
C GLU A 70 -1.08 -0.74 -17.72
N ILE A 71 -2.38 -0.48 -17.50
CA ILE A 71 -3.13 0.53 -18.27
C ILE A 71 -2.57 1.94 -18.00
N ALA A 72 -2.26 2.24 -16.74
CA ALA A 72 -1.66 3.52 -16.36
C ALA A 72 -0.22 3.63 -16.89
N LEU A 73 0.59 2.58 -16.75
CA LEU A 73 1.95 2.52 -17.30
C LEU A 73 1.98 2.69 -18.82
N GLU A 74 1.08 2.00 -19.54
CA GLU A 74 0.97 2.17 -20.99
C GLU A 74 0.54 3.58 -21.39
N THR A 75 -0.31 4.22 -20.59
CA THR A 75 -0.69 5.61 -20.80
C THR A 75 0.53 6.51 -20.72
N VAL A 76 1.35 6.37 -19.67
CA VAL A 76 2.61 7.12 -19.53
C VAL A 76 3.58 6.83 -20.66
N ARG A 77 3.76 5.58 -21.06
CA ARG A 77 4.63 5.22 -22.19
C ARG A 77 4.15 5.86 -23.51
N LYS A 78 2.83 5.95 -23.72
CA LYS A 78 2.27 6.62 -24.89
C LYS A 78 2.49 8.14 -24.86
N ILE A 79 2.35 8.77 -23.68
CA ILE A 79 2.74 10.17 -23.47
C ILE A 79 4.19 10.35 -23.89
N ASN A 80 5.11 9.58 -23.33
CA ASN A 80 6.55 9.66 -23.59
C ASN A 80 6.95 9.37 -25.04
N ASN A 81 6.16 8.57 -25.77
CA ASN A 81 6.42 8.29 -27.18
C ASN A 81 5.89 9.38 -28.10
N ARG A 82 4.89 10.13 -27.66
CA ARG A 82 4.22 11.14 -28.47
C ARG A 82 4.79 12.54 -28.27
N HIS A 83 5.21 12.83 -27.04
CA HIS A 83 5.67 14.15 -26.59
C HIS A 83 7.16 14.16 -26.27
N SER A 84 7.77 15.35 -26.24
CA SER A 84 9.17 15.55 -25.85
C SER A 84 9.39 15.36 -24.36
N GLU A 85 8.36 15.65 -23.56
CA GLU A 85 8.37 15.48 -22.12
C GLU A 85 8.51 14.01 -21.72
N LYS A 86 9.30 13.76 -20.70
CA LYS A 86 9.61 12.40 -20.23
C LYS A 86 9.07 12.19 -18.83
N VAL A 87 7.81 11.78 -18.76
CA VAL A 87 7.16 11.40 -17.51
C VAL A 87 7.79 10.13 -16.95
N VAL A 88 8.17 10.20 -15.68
CA VAL A 88 8.72 9.07 -14.92
C VAL A 88 7.61 8.43 -14.11
N SER A 89 7.39 7.13 -14.31
CA SER A 89 6.43 6.36 -13.53
C SER A 89 7.08 5.24 -12.76
N VAL A 90 6.53 4.94 -11.59
CA VAL A 90 6.89 3.78 -10.77
C VAL A 90 5.67 2.91 -10.54
N ASP A 91 5.78 1.63 -10.86
CA ASP A 91 4.81 0.59 -10.51
C ASP A 91 5.16 0.02 -9.14
N LEU A 92 4.46 0.50 -8.11
CA LEU A 92 4.68 0.13 -6.72
C LEU A 92 3.71 -0.98 -6.30
N ILE A 93 4.24 -2.13 -5.92
CA ILE A 93 3.49 -3.26 -5.38
C ILE A 93 4.05 -3.70 -4.03
N GLY A 94 3.23 -4.42 -3.26
CA GLY A 94 3.60 -4.86 -1.91
C GLY A 94 4.88 -5.71 -1.88
N LYS A 95 5.65 -5.56 -0.80
CA LYS A 95 6.93 -6.26 -0.56
C LYS A 95 6.83 -7.78 -0.78
N SER A 96 5.72 -8.40 -0.37
CA SER A 96 5.50 -9.86 -0.53
C SER A 96 5.53 -10.32 -1.98
N HIS A 97 5.14 -9.49 -2.94
CA HIS A 97 5.16 -9.82 -4.38
C HIS A 97 6.55 -9.67 -5.02
N LEU A 98 7.35 -8.77 -4.49
CA LEU A 98 8.72 -8.52 -4.99
C LEU A 98 9.78 -9.33 -4.26
N CYS A 99 9.48 -9.81 -3.05
CA CYS A 99 10.40 -10.60 -2.24
C CYS A 99 10.55 -12.01 -2.79
N GLU A 100 11.78 -12.52 -2.82
CA GLU A 100 12.12 -13.91 -3.18
C GLU A 100 12.72 -14.67 -1.98
N ALA A 101 12.65 -14.11 -0.79
CA ALA A 101 13.17 -14.77 0.41
C ALA A 101 12.21 -15.90 0.84
N ASP A 102 12.61 -17.15 0.55
CA ASP A 102 11.85 -18.37 0.89
C ASP A 102 11.99 -18.80 2.37
N SER A 103 12.75 -18.09 3.19
CA SER A 103 13.06 -18.58 4.54
C SER A 103 12.99 -17.52 5.62
N VAL A 104 12.07 -17.72 6.53
CA VAL A 104 12.16 -17.20 7.91
C VAL A 104 13.19 -18.08 8.64
N THR A 105 14.41 -17.60 8.83
CA THR A 105 15.39 -18.27 9.69
C THR A 105 15.06 -17.98 11.16
N ARG A 106 15.51 -18.83 12.10
CA ARG A 106 15.33 -18.63 13.55
C ARG A 106 15.92 -17.31 14.09
N GLU A 107 16.75 -16.63 13.31
CA GLU A 107 17.41 -15.35 13.64
C GLU A 107 16.71 -14.15 12.94
N GLY A 108 15.51 -14.33 12.40
CA GLY A 108 14.79 -13.38 11.56
C GLY A 108 15.08 -13.56 10.07
N PRO A 109 14.32 -12.91 9.17
CA PRO A 109 14.49 -13.06 7.74
C PRO A 109 15.76 -12.37 7.28
N ARG A 110 16.89 -13.08 7.24
CA ARG A 110 18.09 -12.63 6.51
C ARG A 110 17.82 -12.80 5.03
N CYS A 111 17.39 -11.72 4.38
CA CYS A 111 17.30 -11.67 2.94
C CYS A 111 18.70 -11.48 2.37
N PRO A 112 19.22 -12.41 1.52
CA PRO A 112 20.56 -12.27 0.91
C PRO A 112 20.74 -10.96 0.12
N ARG A 113 19.64 -10.39 -0.36
CA ARG A 113 19.65 -9.11 -1.10
C ARG A 113 19.66 -7.89 -0.18
N HIS A 114 19.36 -8.06 1.12
CA HIS A 114 19.39 -6.95 2.07
C HIS A 114 20.79 -6.37 2.20
N ASP A 115 21.79 -7.23 2.42
CA ASP A 115 23.18 -6.84 2.64
C ASP A 115 23.82 -6.24 1.37
N GLU A 116 23.31 -6.61 0.19
CA GLU A 116 23.70 -6.00 -1.08
C GLU A 116 22.98 -4.66 -1.33
N THR A 117 21.82 -4.46 -0.71
CA THR A 117 20.99 -3.26 -0.87
C THR A 117 21.41 -2.16 0.09
N PHE A 118 21.80 -2.52 1.30
CA PHE A 118 22.19 -1.58 2.35
C PHE A 118 23.65 -1.77 2.76
N ASN A 119 24.31 -0.69 3.17
CA ASN A 119 25.62 -0.71 3.77
C ASN A 119 25.54 -0.99 5.29
N GLU A 120 26.68 -1.09 5.97
CA GLU A 120 26.77 -1.34 7.41
C GLU A 120 26.10 -0.25 8.27
N ASN A 121 25.89 0.94 7.73
CA ASN A 121 25.22 2.06 8.39
C ASN A 121 23.70 2.08 8.14
N GLY A 122 23.15 1.09 7.41
CA GLY A 122 21.72 1.05 7.05
C GLY A 122 21.32 1.99 5.90
N GLU A 123 22.28 2.62 5.21
CA GLU A 123 22.05 3.46 4.04
C GLU A 123 22.10 2.61 2.76
N LEU A 124 21.51 3.13 1.68
CA LEU A 124 21.59 2.44 0.37
C LEU A 124 23.04 2.25 -0.08
N SER A 125 23.34 1.03 -0.47
CA SER A 125 24.65 0.68 -1.05
C SER A 125 24.88 1.39 -2.38
N LYS A 126 26.15 1.55 -2.76
CA LYS A 126 26.53 2.05 -4.09
C LYS A 126 25.94 1.21 -5.23
N LYS A 127 25.71 -0.07 -4.98
CA LYS A 127 25.12 -1.01 -5.93
C LYS A 127 23.63 -0.73 -6.13
N ALA A 128 22.88 -0.54 -5.05
CA ALA A 128 21.46 -0.17 -5.08
C ALA A 128 21.27 1.19 -5.76
N TRP A 129 22.07 2.21 -5.41
CA TRP A 129 22.03 3.52 -6.07
C TRP A 129 22.29 3.47 -7.56
N ARG A 130 23.25 2.64 -7.99
CA ARG A 130 23.52 2.43 -9.42
C ARG A 130 22.32 1.82 -10.13
N LYS A 131 21.66 0.85 -9.49
CA LYS A 131 20.47 0.19 -10.03
C LYS A 131 19.31 1.17 -10.18
N ILE A 132 19.02 1.99 -9.16
CA ILE A 132 18.01 3.04 -9.20
C ILE A 132 18.28 3.99 -10.38
N LYS A 133 19.48 4.57 -10.46
CA LYS A 133 19.86 5.49 -11.56
C LYS A 133 19.75 4.87 -12.96
N GLN A 134 19.98 3.59 -13.08
CA GLN A 134 19.85 2.88 -14.34
C GLN A 134 18.39 2.69 -14.78
N LEU A 135 17.49 2.40 -13.84
CA LEU A 135 16.13 1.92 -14.14
C LEU A 135 15.04 3.00 -14.02
N ARG A 136 15.29 4.09 -13.31
CA ARG A 136 14.28 5.10 -12.92
C ARG A 136 13.47 5.71 -14.08
N HIS A 137 14.02 5.76 -15.29
CA HIS A 137 13.34 6.33 -16.47
C HIS A 137 12.77 5.28 -17.44
N GLU A 138 12.84 3.99 -17.09
CA GLU A 138 12.40 2.93 -17.99
C GLU A 138 10.88 2.64 -17.92
N ASN A 139 10.17 3.22 -16.96
CA ASN A 139 8.72 3.00 -16.76
C ASN A 139 8.36 1.51 -16.77
N LEU A 140 9.04 0.73 -15.92
CA LEU A 140 8.93 -0.72 -15.86
C LEU A 140 7.73 -1.17 -15.06
N ARG A 141 7.17 -2.31 -15.42
CA ARG A 141 6.30 -3.06 -14.52
C ARG A 141 7.09 -3.61 -13.33
N ALA A 142 6.41 -3.78 -12.21
CA ALA A 142 7.02 -4.31 -11.00
C ALA A 142 7.67 -5.69 -11.20
N GLU A 143 7.06 -6.58 -12.01
CA GLU A 143 7.63 -7.89 -12.33
C GLU A 143 8.90 -7.78 -13.18
N ASP A 144 8.98 -6.81 -14.08
CA ASP A 144 10.19 -6.60 -14.91
C ASP A 144 11.27 -5.90 -14.08
N LEU A 145 10.92 -4.96 -13.21
CA LEU A 145 11.84 -4.42 -12.22
C LEU A 145 12.43 -5.54 -11.34
N LYS A 146 11.60 -6.48 -10.86
CA LYS A 146 12.03 -7.64 -10.08
C LYS A 146 13.10 -8.46 -10.81
N LYS A 147 12.89 -8.76 -12.09
CA LYS A 147 13.86 -9.50 -12.93
C LYS A 147 15.17 -8.72 -13.10
N ARG A 148 15.09 -7.39 -13.19
CA ARG A 148 16.25 -6.51 -13.36
C ARG A 148 17.02 -6.30 -12.05
N CYS A 149 16.37 -6.48 -10.90
CA CYS A 149 16.94 -6.35 -9.56
C CYS A 149 17.33 -7.71 -8.95
N ASN A 150 17.96 -8.59 -9.74
CA ASN A 150 18.38 -9.93 -9.30
C ASN A 150 19.46 -9.92 -8.20
N ASP A 151 20.11 -8.81 -7.98
CA ASP A 151 21.25 -8.61 -7.09
C ASP A 151 21.02 -7.63 -5.93
N VAL A 152 19.86 -6.95 -5.91
CA VAL A 152 19.43 -6.02 -4.83
C VAL A 152 17.94 -6.17 -4.58
N CYS A 153 17.43 -5.62 -3.49
CA CYS A 153 16.01 -5.69 -3.15
C CYS A 153 15.17 -4.83 -4.13
N ALA A 154 14.37 -5.49 -4.97
CA ALA A 154 13.50 -4.82 -5.93
C ALA A 154 12.47 -3.89 -5.26
N TYR A 155 11.92 -4.29 -4.10
CA TYR A 155 11.00 -3.45 -3.33
C TYR A 155 11.67 -2.16 -2.84
N THR A 156 12.88 -2.26 -2.30
CA THR A 156 13.64 -1.07 -1.87
C THR A 156 13.96 -0.18 -3.06
N VAL A 157 14.40 -0.77 -4.18
CA VAL A 157 14.67 -0.01 -5.41
C VAL A 157 13.43 0.72 -5.89
N SER A 158 12.25 0.07 -5.94
CA SER A 158 11.00 0.74 -6.35
C SER A 158 10.61 1.89 -5.43
N LEU A 159 10.72 1.72 -4.11
CA LEU A 159 10.44 2.79 -3.15
C LEU A 159 11.34 4.03 -3.37
N TYR A 160 12.64 3.82 -3.56
CA TYR A 160 13.55 4.95 -3.79
C TYR A 160 13.42 5.55 -5.20
N MET A 161 12.95 4.79 -6.18
CA MET A 161 12.60 5.34 -7.50
C MET A 161 11.41 6.31 -7.42
N CYS A 162 10.50 6.15 -6.44
CA CYS A 162 9.39 7.06 -6.23
C CYS A 162 9.83 8.51 -5.94
N GLN A 163 11.06 8.72 -5.48
CA GLN A 163 11.58 10.07 -5.24
C GLN A 163 11.62 10.93 -6.50
N GLU A 164 11.97 10.35 -7.62
CA GLU A 164 12.05 11.04 -8.92
C GLU A 164 10.85 10.75 -9.84
N ALA A 165 9.83 10.04 -9.33
CA ALA A 165 8.65 9.73 -10.11
C ALA A 165 7.67 10.92 -10.14
N ASP A 166 7.13 11.21 -11.32
CA ASP A 166 6.04 12.15 -11.52
C ASP A 166 4.69 11.47 -11.21
N ILE A 167 4.61 10.16 -11.47
CA ILE A 167 3.42 9.36 -11.14
C ILE A 167 3.82 8.04 -10.46
N ILE A 168 3.18 7.77 -9.32
CA ILE A 168 3.30 6.53 -8.56
C ILE A 168 2.01 5.74 -8.75
N ILE A 169 2.14 4.58 -9.39
CA ILE A 169 1.03 3.66 -9.64
C ILE A 169 1.07 2.60 -8.57
N GLY A 170 -0.04 2.40 -7.85
CA GLY A 170 -0.09 1.47 -6.73
C GLY A 170 -1.48 0.97 -6.41
N ASP A 171 -1.58 0.13 -5.39
CA ASP A 171 -2.87 -0.22 -4.81
C ASP A 171 -3.29 0.74 -3.68
N TYR A 172 -4.54 0.64 -3.25
CA TYR A 172 -5.09 1.52 -2.21
C TYR A 172 -4.31 1.47 -0.89
N PHE A 173 -3.64 0.35 -0.58
CA PHE A 173 -2.85 0.20 0.65
C PHE A 173 -1.72 1.22 0.75
N HIS A 174 -1.17 1.65 -0.38
CA HIS A 174 -0.03 2.55 -0.40
C HIS A 174 -0.33 3.94 0.17
N LEU A 175 -1.59 4.41 0.11
CA LEU A 175 -1.98 5.67 0.73
C LEU A 175 -3.02 5.54 1.85
N PHE A 176 -3.85 4.48 1.86
CA PHE A 176 -4.91 4.36 2.86
C PHE A 176 -4.52 3.52 4.08
N HIS A 177 -3.43 2.73 4.03
CA HIS A 177 -2.89 2.08 5.21
C HIS A 177 -1.83 2.98 5.85
N LEU A 178 -2.09 3.46 7.08
CA LEU A 178 -1.27 4.48 7.74
C LEU A 178 0.23 4.17 7.73
N GLY A 179 0.65 3.01 8.21
CA GLY A 179 2.07 2.66 8.29
C GLY A 179 2.74 2.48 6.91
N ILE A 180 1.99 2.05 5.87
CA ILE A 180 2.54 1.95 4.50
C ILE A 180 2.61 3.32 3.87
N ARG A 181 1.57 4.15 4.06
CA ARG A 181 1.54 5.53 3.58
C ARG A 181 2.75 6.31 4.06
N ASP A 182 3.04 6.26 5.36
CA ASP A 182 4.13 7.01 5.95
C ASP A 182 5.48 6.64 5.30
N ILE A 183 5.70 5.36 5.01
CA ILE A 183 6.88 4.89 4.28
C ILE A 183 6.90 5.40 2.83
N VAL A 184 5.76 5.33 2.13
CA VAL A 184 5.66 5.75 0.72
C VAL A 184 5.88 7.26 0.61
N VAL A 185 5.24 8.06 1.45
CA VAL A 185 5.37 9.51 1.50
C VAL A 185 6.81 9.90 1.84
N GLU A 186 7.40 9.32 2.90
CA GLU A 186 8.80 9.60 3.27
C GLU A 186 9.77 9.28 2.12
N LYS A 187 9.62 8.11 1.49
CA LYS A 187 10.58 7.68 0.46
C LYS A 187 10.36 8.34 -0.89
N SER A 188 9.14 8.73 -1.22
CA SER A 188 8.85 9.49 -2.44
C SER A 188 9.19 10.98 -2.30
N GLY A 189 9.30 11.49 -1.07
CA GLY A 189 9.41 12.93 -0.82
C GLY A 189 8.16 13.71 -1.23
N ALA A 190 7.03 13.02 -1.42
CA ALA A 190 5.78 13.66 -1.81
C ALA A 190 5.20 14.48 -0.65
N ASP A 191 4.71 15.67 -0.96
CA ASP A 191 3.72 16.32 -0.14
C ASP A 191 2.33 15.94 -0.65
N LEU A 192 1.49 15.38 0.23
CA LEU A 192 0.15 14.98 -0.17
C LEU A 192 -0.78 16.16 -0.44
N GLU A 193 -0.48 17.34 0.13
CA GLU A 193 -1.24 18.56 -0.12
C GLU A 193 -0.99 19.08 -1.55
N ASP A 194 0.23 18.86 -2.08
CA ASP A 194 0.62 19.24 -3.45
C ASP A 194 0.44 18.08 -4.45
N SER A 195 -0.21 16.99 -4.05
CA SER A 195 -0.33 15.78 -4.87
C SER A 195 -1.75 15.58 -5.38
N VAL A 196 -1.87 15.06 -6.60
CA VAL A 196 -3.16 14.61 -7.17
C VAL A 196 -3.34 13.12 -6.94
N ILE A 197 -4.43 12.74 -6.26
CA ILE A 197 -4.74 11.34 -5.95
C ILE A 197 -5.88 10.87 -6.85
N ILE A 198 -5.60 9.96 -7.77
CA ILE A 198 -6.57 9.31 -8.65
C ILE A 198 -6.90 7.93 -8.07
N VAL A 199 -8.17 7.70 -7.76
CA VAL A 199 -8.66 6.41 -7.25
C VAL A 199 -9.50 5.74 -8.33
N ASP A 200 -8.89 4.83 -9.09
CA ASP A 200 -9.60 4.05 -10.11
C ASP A 200 -10.46 2.96 -9.45
N GLU A 201 -11.64 2.65 -10.04
CA GLU A 201 -12.61 1.71 -9.48
C GLU A 201 -12.97 2.02 -8.01
N ALA A 202 -13.17 3.31 -7.69
CA ALA A 202 -13.36 3.82 -6.33
C ALA A 202 -14.52 3.16 -5.55
N HIS A 203 -15.46 2.49 -6.24
CA HIS A 203 -16.52 1.71 -5.60
C HIS A 203 -15.98 0.57 -4.71
N ASN A 204 -14.73 0.14 -4.91
CA ASN A 204 -14.06 -0.85 -4.04
C ASN A 204 -13.44 -0.22 -2.79
N LEU A 205 -13.20 1.09 -2.76
CA LEU A 205 -12.49 1.77 -1.68
C LEU A 205 -13.18 1.60 -0.31
N PRO A 206 -14.52 1.74 -0.15
CA PRO A 206 -15.16 1.58 1.15
C PRO A 206 -14.96 0.21 1.79
N SER A 207 -15.03 -0.87 1.00
CA SER A 207 -14.80 -2.23 1.50
C SER A 207 -13.33 -2.46 1.84
N ARG A 208 -12.42 -1.94 1.02
CA ARG A 208 -10.97 -2.02 1.27
C ARG A 208 -10.55 -1.25 2.50
N THR A 209 -11.04 -0.02 2.66
CA THR A 209 -10.77 0.80 3.84
C THR A 209 -11.30 0.13 5.10
N ARG A 210 -12.54 -0.40 5.07
CA ARG A 210 -13.07 -1.16 6.20
C ARG A 210 -12.15 -2.34 6.56
N SER A 211 -11.67 -3.08 5.57
CA SER A 211 -10.74 -4.20 5.80
C SER A 211 -9.40 -3.75 6.38
N LEU A 212 -8.90 -2.58 5.99
CA LEU A 212 -7.66 -2.01 6.52
C LEU A 212 -7.74 -1.64 8.01
N PHE A 213 -8.92 -1.14 8.43
CA PHE A 213 -9.16 -0.76 9.81
C PHE A 213 -9.85 -1.87 10.62
N SER A 214 -9.93 -3.10 10.08
CA SER A 214 -10.48 -4.27 10.76
C SER A 214 -9.38 -5.27 11.07
N HIS A 215 -9.31 -5.67 12.33
CA HIS A 215 -8.39 -6.70 12.78
C HIS A 215 -9.16 -7.92 13.25
N THR A 216 -8.64 -9.10 12.99
CA THR A 216 -9.26 -10.37 13.38
C THR A 216 -8.44 -11.05 14.45
N VAL A 217 -9.03 -11.27 15.61
CA VAL A 217 -8.49 -12.14 16.65
C VAL A 217 -9.26 -13.46 16.59
N SER A 218 -8.55 -14.57 16.42
CA SER A 218 -9.17 -15.91 16.37
C SER A 218 -8.55 -16.85 17.40
N VAL A 219 -9.34 -17.79 17.89
CA VAL A 219 -8.86 -18.80 18.86
C VAL A 219 -7.61 -19.54 18.34
N PRO A 220 -7.51 -19.95 17.06
CA PRO A 220 -6.27 -20.53 16.54
C PRO A 220 -5.06 -19.58 16.59
N LEU A 221 -5.26 -18.27 16.38
CA LEU A 221 -4.19 -17.28 16.50
C LEU A 221 -3.74 -17.17 17.96
N VAL A 222 -4.69 -16.99 18.88
CA VAL A 222 -4.37 -16.89 20.32
C VAL A 222 -3.66 -18.15 20.81
N ASN A 223 -4.05 -19.35 20.38
CA ASN A 223 -3.36 -20.60 20.73
C ASN A 223 -1.90 -20.61 20.24
N ARG A 224 -1.62 -20.07 19.07
CA ARG A 224 -0.22 -19.96 18.59
C ARG A 224 0.59 -19.01 19.47
N CYS A 225 0.03 -17.86 19.82
CA CYS A 225 0.69 -16.91 20.73
C CYS A 225 0.95 -17.52 22.11
N ILE A 226 0.01 -18.28 22.68
CA ILE A 226 0.19 -19.02 23.93
C ILE A 226 1.38 -20.00 23.83
N THR A 227 1.46 -20.77 22.74
CA THR A 227 2.54 -21.72 22.52
C THR A 227 3.90 -21.01 22.38
N GLU A 228 3.94 -19.86 21.73
CA GLU A 228 5.16 -19.06 21.60
C GLU A 228 5.57 -18.45 22.94
N ALA A 229 4.63 -17.87 23.69
CA ALA A 229 4.88 -17.34 25.03
C ALA A 229 5.47 -18.42 25.97
N GLU A 230 4.89 -19.60 26.01
CA GLU A 230 5.40 -20.74 26.77
C GLU A 230 6.83 -21.11 26.34
N LYS A 231 7.09 -21.21 25.04
CA LYS A 231 8.40 -21.58 24.49
C LYS A 231 9.50 -20.60 24.86
N PHE A 232 9.19 -19.32 24.95
CA PHE A 232 10.16 -18.27 25.25
C PHE A 232 10.16 -17.83 26.72
N GLY A 233 9.32 -18.47 27.59
CA GLY A 233 9.29 -18.23 29.02
C GLY A 233 8.53 -16.98 29.46
N PHE A 234 7.64 -16.47 28.60
CA PHE A 234 6.74 -15.34 28.88
C PHE A 234 5.47 -15.83 29.59
N TYR A 235 5.61 -16.28 30.84
CA TYR A 235 4.52 -16.93 31.58
C TYR A 235 3.37 -15.99 31.95
N GLN A 236 3.65 -14.72 32.16
CA GLN A 236 2.65 -13.72 32.50
C GLN A 236 1.76 -13.43 31.28
N GLU A 237 2.37 -13.21 30.13
CA GLU A 237 1.69 -12.98 28.86
C GLU A 237 0.90 -14.21 28.40
N GLN A 238 1.44 -15.41 28.67
CA GLN A 238 0.72 -16.65 28.45
C GLN A 238 -0.61 -16.69 29.23
N GLU A 239 -0.59 -16.32 30.52
CA GLU A 239 -1.81 -16.31 31.34
C GLU A 239 -2.86 -15.31 30.80
N TYR A 240 -2.45 -14.14 30.33
CA TYR A 240 -3.35 -13.15 29.70
C TYR A 240 -3.95 -13.67 28.41
N LEU A 241 -3.14 -14.27 27.56
CA LEU A 241 -3.63 -14.88 26.31
C LEU A 241 -4.63 -16.01 26.57
N GLU A 242 -4.42 -16.81 27.60
CA GLU A 242 -5.38 -17.83 28.03
C GLU A 242 -6.69 -17.23 28.55
N GLN A 243 -6.63 -16.10 29.27
CA GLN A 243 -7.83 -15.37 29.70
C GLN A 243 -8.59 -14.81 28.50
N LEU A 244 -7.89 -14.17 27.57
CA LEU A 244 -8.48 -13.65 26.33
C LEU A 244 -9.17 -14.78 25.54
N LYS A 245 -8.52 -15.93 25.41
CA LYS A 245 -9.12 -17.12 24.76
C LYS A 245 -10.42 -17.55 25.46
N ARG A 246 -10.37 -17.73 26.78
CA ARG A 246 -11.55 -18.11 27.57
C ARG A 246 -12.69 -17.12 27.39
N ASN A 247 -12.38 -15.82 27.32
CA ASN A 247 -13.37 -14.78 27.11
C ASN A 247 -13.99 -14.84 25.72
N ILE A 248 -13.19 -15.01 24.66
CA ILE A 248 -13.69 -15.18 23.28
C ILE A 248 -14.64 -16.40 23.20
N GLU A 249 -14.24 -17.53 23.79
CA GLU A 249 -15.06 -18.76 23.81
C GLU A 249 -16.34 -18.59 24.62
N ARG A 250 -16.31 -17.83 25.73
CA ARG A 250 -17.49 -17.47 26.52
C ARG A 250 -18.45 -16.60 25.71
N LEU A 251 -17.95 -15.52 25.11
CA LEU A 251 -18.76 -14.62 24.29
C LEU A 251 -19.44 -15.36 23.13
N ALA A 252 -18.71 -16.27 22.48
CA ALA A 252 -19.27 -17.09 21.41
C ALA A 252 -20.43 -17.97 21.93
N ARG A 253 -20.31 -18.58 23.12
CA ARG A 253 -21.37 -19.39 23.69
C ARG A 253 -22.58 -18.54 24.13
N ASP A 254 -22.33 -17.36 24.68
CA ASP A 254 -23.37 -16.52 25.28
C ASP A 254 -24.16 -15.74 24.21
N LYS A 255 -23.50 -15.27 23.16
CA LYS A 255 -24.09 -14.37 22.16
C LYS A 255 -24.48 -15.07 20.84
N LEU A 256 -23.91 -16.25 20.52
CA LEU A 256 -24.25 -16.99 19.29
C LEU A 256 -25.35 -18.05 19.61
N SER A 257 -26.31 -18.21 18.70
CA SER A 257 -27.32 -19.26 18.73
C SER A 257 -27.08 -20.27 17.60
N GLN A 258 -27.87 -21.35 17.59
CA GLN A 258 -27.80 -22.33 16.47
C GLN A 258 -28.18 -21.72 15.11
N LYS A 259 -28.85 -20.57 15.10
CA LYS A 259 -29.27 -19.87 13.88
C LYS A 259 -28.44 -18.64 13.55
N ASP A 260 -27.79 -18.04 14.56
CA ASP A 260 -27.02 -16.81 14.40
C ASP A 260 -25.54 -17.17 14.44
N HIS A 261 -24.88 -16.97 13.32
CA HIS A 261 -23.45 -17.25 13.16
C HIS A 261 -22.56 -16.02 13.47
N GLU A 262 -23.18 -14.85 13.68
CA GLU A 262 -22.52 -13.59 13.98
C GLU A 262 -23.26 -12.85 15.10
N ALA A 263 -22.54 -12.14 15.95
CA ALA A 263 -23.09 -11.26 16.97
C ALA A 263 -22.18 -10.05 17.18
N GLU A 264 -22.77 -8.89 17.42
CA GLU A 264 -22.04 -7.70 17.82
C GLU A 264 -21.60 -7.79 19.28
N ILE A 265 -20.38 -7.32 19.54
CA ILE A 265 -19.80 -7.20 20.87
C ILE A 265 -19.29 -5.78 21.09
N GLU A 266 -19.38 -5.28 22.31
CA GLU A 266 -18.72 -4.04 22.71
C GLU A 266 -17.24 -4.29 23.01
N LYS A 267 -16.42 -3.23 22.92
CA LYS A 267 -14.99 -3.32 23.29
C LYS A 267 -14.85 -3.87 24.72
N SER A 268 -15.66 -3.37 25.65
CA SER A 268 -15.71 -3.79 27.05
C SER A 268 -16.02 -5.29 27.24
N ASP A 269 -16.87 -5.89 26.41
CA ASP A 269 -17.11 -7.33 26.45
C ASP A 269 -15.81 -8.15 26.28
N LEU A 270 -14.87 -7.63 25.51
CA LEU A 270 -13.60 -8.29 25.24
C LEU A 270 -12.52 -7.92 26.26
N THR A 271 -12.44 -6.66 26.68
CA THR A 271 -11.34 -6.12 27.50
C THR A 271 -11.57 -6.28 29.00
N ASP A 272 -12.78 -5.99 29.53
CA ASP A 272 -13.04 -5.97 30.98
C ASP A 272 -12.70 -7.29 31.70
N PRO A 273 -12.96 -8.48 31.12
CA PRO A 273 -12.58 -9.72 31.78
C PRO A 273 -11.06 -9.94 31.88
N VAL A 274 -10.29 -9.29 31.01
CA VAL A 274 -8.81 -9.30 31.02
C VAL A 274 -8.31 -8.25 32.00
N ASP A 275 -8.88 -7.05 32.00
CA ASP A 275 -8.53 -5.92 32.88
C ASP A 275 -8.73 -6.25 34.37
N ASN A 276 -9.58 -7.20 34.73
CA ASN A 276 -9.70 -7.68 36.11
C ASN A 276 -8.44 -8.38 36.64
N PHE A 277 -7.53 -8.77 35.77
CA PHE A 277 -6.26 -9.44 36.13
C PHE A 277 -5.05 -8.57 35.87
N HIS A 278 -5.09 -7.77 34.80
CA HIS A 278 -4.03 -6.83 34.41
C HIS A 278 -4.57 -5.88 33.33
N SER A 279 -3.97 -4.70 33.23
CA SER A 279 -4.39 -3.71 32.22
C SER A 279 -4.20 -4.27 30.82
N PHE A 280 -5.26 -4.21 29.99
CA PHE A 280 -5.20 -4.61 28.58
C PHE A 280 -4.18 -3.76 27.78
N GLU A 281 -3.95 -2.52 28.23
CA GLU A 281 -2.95 -1.63 27.64
C GLU A 281 -1.52 -2.11 27.92
N GLU A 282 -1.25 -2.60 29.14
CA GLU A 282 0.05 -3.20 29.47
C GLU A 282 0.31 -4.47 28.65
N LEU A 283 -0.71 -5.32 28.47
CA LEU A 283 -0.60 -6.51 27.62
C LEU A 283 -0.22 -6.14 26.17
N ILE A 284 -0.77 -5.06 25.61
CA ILE A 284 -0.40 -4.60 24.27
C ILE A 284 1.08 -4.20 24.23
N ILE A 285 1.53 -3.42 25.20
CA ILE A 285 2.93 -2.97 25.30
C ILE A 285 3.88 -4.18 25.39
N ASP A 286 3.55 -5.16 26.23
CA ASP A 286 4.36 -6.36 26.41
C ASP A 286 4.40 -7.22 25.14
N LEU A 287 3.27 -7.39 24.45
CA LEU A 287 3.21 -8.10 23.17
C LEU A 287 3.99 -7.38 22.04
N GLU A 288 3.98 -6.05 22.03
CA GLU A 288 4.78 -5.26 21.09
C GLU A 288 6.29 -5.42 21.38
N ALA A 289 6.68 -5.49 22.66
CA ALA A 289 8.07 -5.72 23.07
C ALA A 289 8.58 -7.13 22.70
N MET A 290 7.68 -8.11 22.50
CA MET A 290 8.00 -9.48 22.09
C MET A 290 8.16 -9.64 20.57
N SER A 291 7.71 -8.69 19.77
CA SER A 291 7.69 -8.77 18.29
C SER A 291 9.01 -8.29 17.67
#